data_dff10c31f9222b4c4cf55c334e5b40ab
#
_entry.id   dff10c31f9222b4c4cf55c334e5b40ab
#
_cell.length_a   1.000
_cell.length_b   1.000
_cell.length_c   1.000
_cell.angle_alpha   90.00
_cell.angle_beta   90.00
_cell.angle_gamma   90.00
#
_symmetry.space_group_name_H-M   'P 1'
#
loop_
_entity.id
_entity.type
_entity.pdbx_description
1 polymer ?
#
loop_
_entity_poly.entity_id
_entity_poly.type
_entity_poly.pdbx_seq_one_letter_code
_entity_poly.pdbx_strand_id
1 'polypeptide(L)'
;MKLTKIIRSRCNKLNVHLRLGKGYNVRAPDGTLCEGYFDPPHLGLYGELVVATKQPKRAWQYTLLHEYAHMLQWFNDDPIFDSTDYYSLEKQTEREALKLSREFGLNITVCKKESRNYLRFIKGRQEK
;
A
#
# COMPACT_ATOMS: atom_id res chain seq x y z
N MET A 1 -18.12 3.98 -9.14
CA MET A 1 -17.50 2.90 -8.35
C MET A 1 -16.68 3.51 -7.24
N LYS A 2 -16.73 2.90 -6.12
CA LYS A 2 -16.03 3.40 -4.94
C LYS A 2 -14.90 2.44 -4.59
N LEU A 3 -13.70 2.74 -5.07
CA LEU A 3 -12.51 1.94 -4.78
C LEU A 3 -12.39 1.67 -3.27
N THR A 4 -12.47 2.75 -2.47
CA THR A 4 -12.37 2.65 -1.01
C THR A 4 -13.40 1.68 -0.44
N LYS A 5 -14.65 1.73 -0.93
CA LYS A 5 -15.71 0.87 -0.46
C LYS A 5 -15.42 -0.60 -0.74
N ILE A 6 -14.92 -0.90 -1.93
CA ILE A 6 -14.58 -2.27 -2.32
C ILE A 6 -13.42 -2.79 -1.47
N ILE A 7 -12.37 -2.00 -1.32
CA ILE A 7 -11.20 -2.39 -0.53
C ILE A 7 -11.61 -2.58 0.94
N ARG A 8 -12.42 -1.68 1.49
CA ARG A 8 -12.90 -1.80 2.88
C ARG A 8 -13.67 -3.11 3.09
N SER A 9 -14.53 -3.46 2.14
CA SER A 9 -15.29 -4.71 2.22
C SER A 9 -14.37 -5.93 2.23
N ARG A 10 -13.34 -5.93 1.38
CA ARG A 10 -12.37 -7.02 1.32
C ARG A 10 -11.54 -7.09 2.60
N CYS A 11 -11.13 -5.94 3.13
CA CYS A 11 -10.38 -5.87 4.38
C CYS A 11 -11.19 -6.44 5.55
N ASN A 12 -12.47 -6.06 5.65
CA ASN A 12 -13.32 -6.52 6.74
C ASN A 12 -13.43 -8.04 6.77
N LYS A 13 -13.45 -8.68 5.61
CA LYS A 13 -13.51 -10.14 5.53
C LYS A 13 -12.25 -10.82 6.07
N LEU A 14 -11.15 -10.11 6.13
CA LEU A 14 -9.85 -10.62 6.57
C LEU A 14 -9.42 -10.04 7.91
N ASN A 15 -10.34 -9.44 8.65
CA ASN A 15 -10.08 -8.80 9.94
C ASN A 15 -9.03 -7.69 9.87
N VAL A 16 -9.12 -6.89 8.81
CA VAL A 16 -8.27 -5.71 8.61
C VAL A 16 -9.17 -4.48 8.57
N HIS A 17 -8.85 -3.46 9.36
CA HIS A 17 -9.57 -2.20 9.33
C HIS A 17 -8.91 -1.25 8.33
N LEU A 18 -9.70 -0.76 7.37
CA LEU A 18 -9.26 0.31 6.49
C LEU A 18 -9.52 1.64 7.16
N ARG A 19 -8.47 2.44 7.36
CA ARG A 19 -8.56 3.76 7.96
C ARG A 19 -7.95 4.81 7.05
N LEU A 20 -8.71 5.88 6.81
CA LEU A 20 -8.26 7.00 5.99
C LEU A 20 -7.89 8.15 6.91
N GLY A 21 -6.60 8.47 6.96
CA GLY A 21 -6.09 9.58 7.75
C GLY A 21 -6.31 10.91 7.03
N LYS A 22 -6.57 11.98 7.79
CA LYS A 22 -6.91 13.30 7.22
C LYS A 22 -5.69 14.15 6.87
N GLY A 23 -4.50 13.76 7.31
CA GLY A 23 -3.28 14.53 7.09
C GLY A 23 -2.51 14.13 5.84
N TYR A 24 -1.32 14.70 5.70
CA TYR A 24 -0.37 14.32 4.64
C TYR A 24 0.33 13.01 4.94
N ASN A 25 0.45 12.67 6.22
CA ASN A 25 1.13 11.46 6.68
C ASN A 25 0.32 10.76 7.75
N VAL A 26 0.60 9.49 7.94
CA VAL A 26 0.12 8.67 9.05
C VAL A 26 1.32 8.12 9.80
N ARG A 27 1.14 7.74 11.06
CA ARG A 27 2.21 7.16 11.86
C ARG A 27 2.07 5.64 11.88
N ALA A 28 3.08 4.96 11.36
CA ALA A 28 3.13 3.50 11.37
C ALA A 28 3.37 2.97 12.79
N PRO A 29 3.12 1.67 13.05
CA PRO A 29 3.32 1.09 14.38
C PRO A 29 4.73 1.26 14.95
N ASP A 30 5.75 1.33 14.07
CA ASP A 30 7.14 1.55 14.49
C ASP A 30 7.46 3.01 14.79
N GLY A 31 6.48 3.91 14.67
CA GLY A 31 6.65 5.34 14.90
C GLY A 31 7.03 6.16 13.68
N THR A 32 7.31 5.52 12.54
CA THR A 32 7.70 6.22 11.31
C THR A 32 6.53 6.98 10.71
N LEU A 33 6.76 8.18 10.19
CA LEU A 33 5.77 8.90 9.39
C LEU A 33 5.84 8.44 7.95
N CYS A 34 4.69 8.12 7.36
CA CYS A 34 4.60 7.62 5.98
C CYS A 34 3.25 8.00 5.37
N GLU A 35 3.12 7.76 4.07
CA GLU A 35 1.86 8.07 3.37
C GLU A 35 0.81 6.97 3.57
N GLY A 36 1.24 5.78 3.93
CA GLY A 36 0.36 4.66 4.22
C GLY A 36 1.13 3.46 4.75
N TYR A 37 0.41 2.51 5.35
CA TYR A 37 1.03 1.28 5.82
C TYR A 37 -0.01 0.17 5.91
N PHE A 38 0.47 -1.08 5.92
CA PHE A 38 -0.30 -2.26 6.25
C PHE A 38 0.32 -2.91 7.49
N ASP A 39 -0.51 -3.17 8.50
CA ASP A 39 -0.13 -3.88 9.71
C ASP A 39 -0.97 -5.16 9.78
N PRO A 40 -0.34 -6.35 9.70
CA PRO A 40 -1.09 -7.60 9.68
C PRO A 40 -1.88 -7.86 10.97
N PRO A 41 -3.01 -8.58 10.88
CA PRO A 41 -3.68 -9.06 12.10
C PRO A 41 -2.82 -10.10 12.80
N HIS A 42 -2.80 -10.08 14.12
CA HIS A 42 -2.04 -11.06 14.91
C HIS A 42 -2.59 -11.14 16.34
N LEU A 43 -2.41 -12.30 16.98
CA LEU A 43 -2.79 -12.54 18.37
C LEU A 43 -4.24 -12.13 18.69
N GLY A 44 -5.16 -12.37 17.76
CA GLY A 44 -6.57 -12.03 17.92
C GLY A 44 -6.90 -10.55 17.73
N LEU A 45 -5.93 -9.72 17.38
CA LEU A 45 -6.14 -8.30 17.10
C LEU A 45 -6.38 -8.10 15.61
N TYR A 46 -7.19 -7.08 15.30
CA TYR A 46 -7.38 -6.66 13.91
C TYR A 46 -6.10 -6.08 13.35
N GLY A 47 -5.87 -6.33 12.05
CA GLY A 47 -4.86 -5.60 11.31
C GLY A 47 -5.37 -4.25 10.85
N GLU A 48 -4.49 -3.45 10.28
CA GLU A 48 -4.84 -2.12 9.76
C GLU A 48 -4.27 -1.88 8.37
N LEU A 49 -5.07 -1.28 7.52
CA LEU A 49 -4.64 -0.73 6.24
C LEU A 49 -4.93 0.77 6.32
N VAL A 50 -3.89 1.59 6.32
CA VAL A 50 -4.01 3.02 6.63
C VAL A 50 -3.39 3.84 5.52
N VAL A 51 -4.08 4.90 5.10
CA VAL A 51 -3.61 5.80 4.04
C VAL A 51 -3.92 7.24 4.42
N ALA A 52 -2.95 8.13 4.23
CA ALA A 52 -3.13 9.57 4.38
C ALA A 52 -3.85 10.12 3.14
N THR A 53 -4.86 10.97 3.32
CA THR A 53 -5.71 11.41 2.21
C THR A 53 -5.65 12.90 1.89
N LYS A 54 -4.71 13.64 2.48
CA LYS A 54 -4.55 15.05 2.15
C LYS A 54 -3.82 15.28 0.83
N GLN A 55 -3.20 14.25 0.29
CA GLN A 55 -2.62 14.27 -1.07
C GLN A 55 -3.75 14.31 -2.11
N PRO A 56 -3.46 14.69 -3.37
CA PRO A 56 -4.46 14.57 -4.43
C PRO A 56 -5.04 13.16 -4.50
N LYS A 57 -6.33 13.07 -4.81
CA LYS A 57 -7.05 11.79 -4.79
C LYS A 57 -6.36 10.69 -5.59
N ARG A 58 -5.84 11.03 -6.78
CA ARG A 58 -5.15 10.06 -7.64
C ARG A 58 -3.92 9.47 -6.95
N ALA A 59 -3.19 10.29 -6.22
CA ALA A 59 -1.98 9.86 -5.52
C ALA A 59 -2.32 8.96 -4.32
N TRP A 60 -3.25 9.35 -3.45
CA TRP A 60 -3.55 8.53 -2.29
C TRP A 60 -4.31 7.25 -2.67
N GLN A 61 -5.08 7.27 -3.75
CA GLN A 61 -5.69 6.02 -4.23
C GLN A 61 -4.63 5.03 -4.69
N TYR A 62 -3.57 5.51 -5.34
CA TYR A 62 -2.46 4.62 -5.70
C TYR A 62 -1.74 4.10 -4.45
N THR A 63 -1.51 4.95 -3.45
CA THR A 63 -0.93 4.53 -2.18
C THR A 63 -1.79 3.45 -1.52
N LEU A 64 -3.11 3.61 -1.56
CA LEU A 64 -4.03 2.60 -1.04
C LEU A 64 -3.82 1.25 -1.73
N LEU A 65 -3.69 1.23 -3.04
CA LEU A 65 -3.47 -0.01 -3.78
C LEU A 65 -2.09 -0.61 -3.51
N HIS A 66 -1.08 0.23 -3.29
CA HIS A 66 0.25 -0.23 -2.89
C HIS A 66 0.18 -0.99 -1.55
N GLU A 67 -0.47 -0.40 -0.55
CA GLU A 67 -0.59 -1.05 0.76
C GLU A 67 -1.51 -2.26 0.70
N TYR A 68 -2.55 -2.21 -0.12
CA TYR A 68 -3.41 -3.36 -0.36
C TYR A 68 -2.63 -4.51 -1.03
N ALA A 69 -1.70 -4.19 -1.93
CA ALA A 69 -0.83 -5.21 -2.52
C ALA A 69 0.04 -5.89 -1.44
N HIS A 70 0.58 -5.13 -0.50
CA HIS A 70 1.30 -5.71 0.66
C HIS A 70 0.40 -6.64 1.45
N MET A 71 -0.86 -6.24 1.68
CA MET A 71 -1.82 -7.06 2.40
C MET A 71 -2.04 -8.40 1.68
N LEU A 72 -2.25 -8.36 0.36
CA LEU A 72 -2.44 -9.57 -0.43
C LEU A 72 -1.22 -10.48 -0.39
N GLN A 73 -0.03 -9.92 -0.49
CA GLN A 73 1.22 -10.68 -0.37
C GLN A 73 1.30 -11.41 0.98
N TRP A 74 0.95 -10.71 2.05
CA TRP A 74 1.02 -11.30 3.38
C TRP A 74 0.00 -12.45 3.53
N PHE A 75 -1.25 -12.26 3.10
CA PHE A 75 -2.28 -13.29 3.22
C PHE A 75 -2.04 -14.48 2.29
N ASN A 76 -1.29 -14.29 1.19
CA ASN A 76 -0.96 -15.36 0.26
C ASN A 76 0.37 -16.03 0.60
N ASP A 77 1.00 -15.69 1.73
CA ASP A 77 2.31 -16.20 2.13
C ASP A 77 3.35 -16.08 1.02
N ASP A 78 3.35 -14.92 0.34
CA ASP A 78 4.28 -14.69 -0.76
C ASP A 78 5.70 -14.66 -0.24
N PRO A 79 6.62 -15.51 -0.76
CA PRO A 79 8.01 -15.54 -0.30
C PRO A 79 8.73 -14.20 -0.39
N ILE A 80 8.34 -13.33 -1.31
CA ILE A 80 8.96 -12.02 -1.45
C ILE A 80 8.78 -11.16 -0.19
N PHE A 81 7.74 -11.42 0.59
CA PHE A 81 7.49 -10.67 1.82
C PHE A 81 8.59 -10.88 2.86
N ASP A 82 9.25 -12.04 2.82
CA ASP A 82 10.35 -12.38 3.72
C ASP A 82 11.71 -12.03 3.13
N SER A 83 11.74 -11.39 1.96
CA SER A 83 12.98 -11.00 1.30
C SER A 83 13.76 -9.99 2.12
N THR A 84 15.09 -10.18 2.21
CA THR A 84 15.99 -9.21 2.81
C THR A 84 16.32 -8.06 1.86
N ASP A 85 16.00 -8.20 0.57
CA ASP A 85 16.19 -7.15 -0.41
C ASP A 85 14.94 -6.27 -0.48
N TYR A 86 14.98 -5.17 0.25
CA TYR A 86 13.86 -4.24 0.35
C TYR A 86 13.44 -3.71 -1.02
N TYR A 87 14.41 -3.39 -1.88
CA TYR A 87 14.08 -2.87 -3.22
C TYR A 87 13.33 -3.91 -4.06
N SER A 88 13.76 -5.18 -4.02
CA SER A 88 13.08 -6.24 -4.76
C SER A 88 11.65 -6.45 -4.25
N LEU A 89 11.45 -6.41 -2.93
CA LEU A 89 10.11 -6.48 -2.35
C LEU A 89 9.23 -5.34 -2.87
N GLU A 90 9.72 -4.11 -2.78
CA GLU A 90 8.93 -2.95 -3.20
C GLU A 90 8.68 -2.93 -4.70
N LYS A 91 9.63 -3.40 -5.50
CA LYS A 91 9.45 -3.51 -6.94
C LYS A 91 8.33 -4.50 -7.29
N GLN A 92 8.28 -5.64 -6.59
CA GLN A 92 7.20 -6.60 -6.78
C GLN A 92 5.86 -6.02 -6.35
N THR A 93 5.84 -5.32 -5.22
CA THR A 93 4.64 -4.67 -4.72
C THR A 93 4.12 -3.63 -5.71
N GLU A 94 5.03 -2.86 -6.34
CA GLU A 94 4.63 -1.88 -7.35
C GLU A 94 4.03 -2.53 -8.60
N ARG A 95 4.52 -3.68 -9.01
CA ARG A 95 3.92 -4.43 -10.11
C ARG A 95 2.49 -4.84 -9.77
N GLU A 96 2.27 -5.35 -8.56
CA GLU A 96 0.93 -5.74 -8.12
C GLU A 96 0.00 -4.53 -8.02
N ALA A 97 0.50 -3.40 -7.48
CA ALA A 97 -0.29 -2.18 -7.37
C ALA A 97 -0.70 -1.64 -8.76
N LEU A 98 0.19 -1.69 -9.75
CA LEU A 98 -0.13 -1.28 -11.12
C LEU A 98 -1.17 -2.20 -11.75
N LYS A 99 -1.06 -3.50 -11.51
CA LYS A 99 -2.05 -4.47 -11.97
C LYS A 99 -3.43 -4.17 -11.37
N LEU A 100 -3.47 -3.91 -10.06
CA LEU A 100 -4.71 -3.54 -9.38
C LEU A 100 -5.26 -2.21 -9.89
N SER A 101 -4.39 -1.25 -10.19
CA SER A 101 -4.81 0.03 -10.76
C SER A 101 -5.57 -0.16 -12.07
N ARG A 102 -5.10 -1.07 -12.93
CA ARG A 102 -5.80 -1.40 -14.17
C ARG A 102 -7.14 -2.07 -13.88
N GLU A 103 -7.17 -3.02 -12.94
CA GLU A 103 -8.40 -3.73 -12.59
C GLU A 103 -9.46 -2.78 -12.04
N PHE A 104 -9.07 -1.77 -11.27
CA PHE A 104 -9.99 -0.80 -10.68
C PHE A 104 -10.23 0.43 -11.56
N GLY A 105 -9.66 0.47 -12.76
CA GLY A 105 -9.91 1.55 -13.71
C GLY A 105 -9.29 2.89 -13.33
N LEU A 106 -8.19 2.90 -12.57
CA LEU A 106 -7.50 4.14 -12.25
C LEU A 106 -6.70 4.65 -13.45
N ASN A 107 -6.34 5.94 -13.42
CA ASN A 107 -5.50 6.53 -14.46
C ASN A 107 -4.11 5.92 -14.41
N ILE A 108 -3.83 4.99 -15.34
CA ILE A 108 -2.59 4.22 -15.33
C ILE A 108 -1.36 5.10 -15.58
N THR A 109 -1.49 6.18 -16.32
CA THR A 109 -0.38 7.11 -16.55
C THR A 109 0.08 7.74 -15.24
N VAL A 110 -0.87 8.20 -14.42
CA VAL A 110 -0.58 8.77 -13.10
C VAL A 110 0.02 7.69 -12.20
N CYS A 111 -0.55 6.50 -12.19
CA CYS A 111 -0.06 5.39 -11.36
C CYS A 111 1.37 5.01 -11.72
N LYS A 112 1.70 4.92 -13.01
CA LYS A 112 3.07 4.63 -13.45
C LYS A 112 4.05 5.71 -13.01
N LYS A 113 3.63 6.97 -13.05
CA LYS A 113 4.48 8.08 -12.60
C LYS A 113 4.76 7.97 -11.10
N GLU A 114 3.73 7.74 -10.30
CA GLU A 114 3.87 7.57 -8.85
C GLU A 114 4.77 6.38 -8.53
N SER A 115 4.59 5.26 -9.23
CA SER A 115 5.40 4.06 -9.05
C SER A 115 6.88 4.32 -9.35
N ARG A 116 7.18 4.98 -10.48
CA ARG A 116 8.56 5.29 -10.84
C ARG A 116 9.21 6.21 -9.82
N ASN A 117 8.49 7.22 -9.34
CA ASN A 117 9.01 8.16 -8.35
C ASN A 117 9.32 7.43 -7.04
N TYR A 118 8.42 6.55 -6.61
CA TYR A 118 8.60 5.78 -5.38
C TYR A 118 9.82 4.86 -5.48
N LEU A 119 9.94 4.09 -6.57
CA LEU A 119 11.08 3.17 -6.76
C LEU A 119 12.40 3.91 -6.84
N ARG A 120 12.41 5.07 -7.48
CA ARG A 120 13.61 5.91 -7.54
C ARG A 120 14.03 6.38 -6.15
N PHE A 121 13.06 6.78 -5.34
CA PHE A 121 13.30 7.19 -3.95
C PHE A 121 13.88 6.04 -3.13
N ILE A 122 13.30 4.84 -3.21
CA ILE A 122 13.77 3.67 -2.46
C ILE A 122 15.18 3.28 -2.90
N LYS A 123 15.44 3.25 -4.20
CA LYS A 123 16.76 2.92 -4.73
C LYS A 123 17.81 3.90 -4.24
N GLY A 124 17.51 5.20 -4.26
CA GLY A 124 18.43 6.22 -3.77
C GLY A 124 18.77 6.05 -2.30
N ARG A 125 17.82 5.64 -1.48
CA ARG A 125 18.06 5.38 -0.06
C ARG A 125 18.98 4.18 0.16
N GLN A 126 18.84 3.13 -0.65
CA GLN A 126 19.69 1.94 -0.54
C GLN A 126 21.13 2.19 -0.97
N GLU A 127 21.33 3.15 -1.88
CA GLU A 127 22.67 3.49 -2.39
C GLU A 127 23.46 4.38 -1.43
N LYS A 128 22.83 4.87 -0.38
CA LYS A 128 23.52 5.63 0.68
C LYS A 128 24.02 4.67 1.80
#